data_aa11c828b3289f4ab642a8b14ae20106
#
_entry.id   aa11c828b3289f4ab642a8b14ae20106
#
_cell.length_a   1.000
_cell.length_b   1.000
_cell.length_c   1.000
_cell.angle_alpha   90.00
_cell.angle_beta   90.00
_cell.angle_gamma   90.00
#
_symmetry.space_group_name_H-M   'P 1'
#
loop_
_entity.id
_entity.type
_entity.pdbx_description
1 polymer ?
#
loop_
_entity_poly.entity_id
_entity_poly.type
_entity_poly.pdbx_seq_one_letter_code
_entity_poly.pdbx_strand_id
1 'polypeptide(L)'
;MSSNGFTYPAPRTLDALVNLEKLSLETPDTIEQIWVEHHAQMPTAMASTVPAAQFARMAERAASTPFFTLPVQRDSGHFMLLSQFQDRNWLMTYLEDYRRDPASALPYLTVTAYPELALSKGLVLLRSDICAPATITKADAAKLLRQISTVYGDDLMYKLVFDFNKNPASFNLETAMQTVGAL
;
A
#
# COMPACT_ATOMS: atom_id res chain seq x y z
N MET A 1 16.98 17.82 10.37
CA MET A 1 17.64 16.66 9.70
C MET A 1 16.88 16.43 8.41
N SER A 2 17.53 16.69 7.27
CA SER A 2 16.89 16.59 5.95
C SER A 2 16.53 15.17 5.67
N SER A 3 15.24 14.87 5.53
CA SER A 3 14.77 13.62 4.94
C SER A 3 15.18 13.65 3.47
N ASN A 4 16.24 12.93 3.11
CA ASN A 4 16.50 12.57 1.70
C ASN A 4 15.41 11.60 1.25
N GLY A 5 14.17 12.08 1.24
CA GLY A 5 13.02 11.38 0.74
C GLY A 5 12.97 11.55 -0.78
N PHE A 6 12.90 10.44 -1.46
CA PHE A 6 12.51 10.36 -2.85
C PHE A 6 11.27 11.24 -3.10
N THR A 7 11.36 12.19 -4.02
CA THR A 7 10.24 13.11 -4.35
C THR A 7 9.38 12.44 -5.42
N TYR A 8 8.33 11.74 -5.00
CA TYR A 8 7.28 11.28 -5.89
C TYR A 8 6.20 12.38 -6.02
N PRO A 9 5.59 12.59 -7.20
CA PRO A 9 4.50 13.54 -7.35
C PRO A 9 3.40 13.27 -6.33
N ALA A 10 2.90 14.32 -5.67
CA ALA A 10 1.83 14.19 -4.71
C ALA A 10 0.62 13.45 -5.33
N PRO A 11 0.02 12.49 -4.62
CA PRO A 11 -1.16 11.79 -5.12
C PRO A 11 -2.31 12.77 -5.33
N ARG A 12 -3.20 12.46 -6.27
CA ARG A 12 -4.41 13.25 -6.49
C ARG A 12 -5.26 13.29 -5.22
N THR A 13 -5.96 14.38 -5.01
CA THR A 13 -6.95 14.52 -3.94
C THR A 13 -8.18 13.67 -4.24
N LEU A 14 -8.95 13.31 -3.21
CA LEU A 14 -10.13 12.45 -3.40
C LEU A 14 -11.18 13.10 -4.29
N ASP A 15 -11.41 14.39 -4.14
CA ASP A 15 -12.36 15.18 -4.95
C ASP A 15 -11.95 15.30 -6.44
N ALA A 16 -10.66 15.12 -6.75
CA ALA A 16 -10.18 15.02 -8.13
C ALA A 16 -10.42 13.63 -8.75
N LEU A 17 -10.76 12.63 -7.94
CA LEU A 17 -11.00 11.25 -8.38
C LEU A 17 -12.49 10.92 -8.46
N VAL A 18 -13.29 11.45 -7.54
CA VAL A 18 -14.73 11.17 -7.41
C VAL A 18 -15.49 12.43 -7.02
N ASN A 19 -16.78 12.45 -7.29
CA ASN A 19 -17.67 13.49 -6.72
C ASN A 19 -17.92 13.17 -5.24
N LEU A 20 -17.10 13.77 -4.35
CA LEU A 20 -17.13 13.48 -2.92
C LEU A 20 -18.48 13.86 -2.28
N GLU A 21 -19.13 14.94 -2.71
CA GLU A 21 -20.45 15.33 -2.19
C GLU A 21 -21.47 14.24 -2.43
N LYS A 22 -21.57 13.74 -3.67
CA LYS A 22 -22.49 12.65 -4.01
C LYS A 22 -22.14 11.36 -3.29
N LEU A 23 -20.85 10.99 -3.28
CA LEU A 23 -20.37 9.77 -2.63
C LEU A 23 -20.69 9.79 -1.13
N SER A 24 -20.59 10.94 -0.47
CA SER A 24 -20.85 11.09 0.96
C SER A 24 -22.33 10.89 1.35
N LEU A 25 -23.25 10.91 0.40
CA LEU A 25 -24.66 10.63 0.65
C LEU A 25 -24.97 9.13 0.69
N GLU A 26 -24.09 8.31 0.14
CA GLU A 26 -24.29 6.87 0.03
C GLU A 26 -23.98 6.13 1.35
N THR A 27 -24.44 4.87 1.43
CA THR A 27 -24.09 3.98 2.54
C THR A 27 -22.63 3.51 2.41
N PRO A 28 -21.97 3.08 3.50
CA PRO A 28 -20.61 2.54 3.44
C PRO A 28 -20.45 1.42 2.40
N ASP A 29 -21.37 0.47 2.34
CA ASP A 29 -21.36 -0.65 1.39
C ASP A 29 -21.46 -0.17 -0.07
N THR A 30 -22.35 0.81 -0.32
CA THR A 30 -22.49 1.41 -1.65
C THR A 30 -21.24 2.21 -2.04
N ILE A 31 -20.62 2.93 -1.10
CA ILE A 31 -19.36 3.64 -1.32
C ILE A 31 -18.27 2.66 -1.72
N GLU A 32 -18.12 1.56 -0.99
CA GLU A 32 -17.14 0.51 -1.31
C GLU A 32 -17.36 -0.04 -2.71
N GLN A 33 -18.62 -0.42 -3.04
CA GLN A 33 -18.94 -0.96 -4.35
C GLN A 33 -18.59 0.04 -5.47
N ILE A 34 -19.02 1.29 -5.37
CA ILE A 34 -18.73 2.35 -6.35
C ILE A 34 -17.21 2.52 -6.50
N TRP A 35 -16.49 2.58 -5.39
CA TRP A 35 -15.04 2.79 -5.38
C TRP A 35 -14.28 1.67 -6.06
N VAL A 36 -14.59 0.42 -5.73
CA VAL A 36 -13.95 -0.77 -6.29
C VAL A 36 -14.31 -0.94 -7.78
N GLU A 37 -15.58 -0.85 -8.14
CA GLU A 37 -16.04 -1.01 -9.53
C GLU A 37 -15.46 0.06 -10.45
N HIS A 38 -15.42 1.32 -10.01
CA HIS A 38 -14.81 2.40 -10.78
C HIS A 38 -13.34 2.12 -11.11
N HIS A 39 -12.56 1.66 -10.13
CA HIS A 39 -11.14 1.37 -10.34
C HIS A 39 -10.89 0.05 -11.06
N ALA A 40 -11.83 -0.90 -10.99
CA ALA A 40 -11.75 -2.15 -11.75
C ALA A 40 -11.68 -1.92 -13.27
N GLN A 41 -12.29 -0.83 -13.75
CA GLN A 41 -12.26 -0.44 -15.17
C GLN A 41 -10.94 0.25 -15.59
N MET A 42 -10.14 0.70 -14.64
CA MET A 42 -8.87 1.38 -14.93
C MET A 42 -7.76 0.36 -15.19
N PRO A 43 -6.94 0.49 -16.25
CA PRO A 43 -5.90 -0.50 -16.56
C PRO A 43 -4.73 -0.49 -15.56
N THR A 44 -4.49 0.65 -14.89
CA THR A 44 -3.32 0.88 -14.03
C THR A 44 -3.68 1.23 -12.60
N ALA A 45 -4.91 0.94 -12.16
CA ALA A 45 -5.32 1.19 -10.78
C ALA A 45 -6.12 0.02 -10.21
N MET A 46 -5.99 -0.16 -8.90
CA MET A 46 -6.82 -1.04 -8.09
C MET A 46 -7.29 -0.30 -6.85
N ALA A 47 -8.39 -0.73 -6.26
CA ALA A 47 -8.94 -0.08 -5.08
C ALA A 47 -9.51 -1.09 -4.09
N SER A 48 -9.52 -0.70 -2.83
CA SER A 48 -10.20 -1.40 -1.74
C SER A 48 -10.63 -0.40 -0.68
N THR A 49 -11.29 -0.88 0.35
CA THR A 49 -11.64 -0.10 1.53
C THR A 49 -11.14 -0.80 2.78
N VAL A 50 -10.96 -0.05 3.85
CA VAL A 50 -10.69 -0.59 5.19
C VAL A 50 -11.53 0.17 6.21
N PRO A 51 -11.96 -0.48 7.31
CA PRO A 51 -12.59 0.22 8.43
C PRO A 51 -11.69 1.33 8.99
N ALA A 52 -12.26 2.47 9.36
CA ALA A 52 -11.51 3.61 9.87
C ALA A 52 -10.63 3.26 11.09
N ALA A 53 -11.13 2.42 12.00
CA ALA A 53 -10.36 1.96 13.16
C ALA A 53 -9.16 1.07 12.76
N GLN A 54 -9.31 0.23 11.73
CA GLN A 54 -8.21 -0.55 11.20
C GLN A 54 -7.17 0.36 10.54
N PHE A 55 -7.61 1.33 9.72
CA PHE A 55 -6.69 2.28 9.09
C PHE A 55 -5.92 3.11 10.11
N ALA A 56 -6.56 3.59 11.18
CA ALA A 56 -5.88 4.34 12.25
C ALA A 56 -4.70 3.53 12.82
N ARG A 57 -4.92 2.26 13.10
CA ARG A 57 -3.89 1.32 13.56
C ARG A 57 -2.80 1.08 12.51
N MET A 58 -3.18 0.90 11.26
CA MET A 58 -2.22 0.75 10.14
C MET A 58 -1.32 1.98 10.00
N ALA A 59 -1.89 3.19 10.05
CA ALA A 59 -1.16 4.44 9.91
C ALA A 59 -0.18 4.68 11.06
N GLU A 60 -0.60 4.42 12.31
CA GLU A 60 0.26 4.50 13.49
C GLU A 60 1.45 3.53 13.38
N ARG A 61 1.19 2.29 13.01
CA ARG A 61 2.21 1.26 12.81
C ARG A 61 3.17 1.64 11.69
N ALA A 62 2.65 2.06 10.54
CA ALA A 62 3.46 2.44 9.39
C ALA A 62 4.31 3.69 9.67
N ALA A 63 3.83 4.65 10.45
CA ALA A 63 4.62 5.79 10.88
C ALA A 63 5.82 5.39 11.77
N SER A 64 5.66 4.38 12.63
CA SER A 64 6.73 3.90 13.52
C SER A 64 7.67 2.88 12.88
N THR A 65 7.18 2.15 11.87
CA THR A 65 7.90 1.09 11.13
C THR A 65 7.66 1.25 9.62
N PRO A 66 8.27 2.29 9.00
CA PRO A 66 7.88 2.74 7.66
C PRO A 66 8.35 1.83 6.52
N PHE A 67 9.25 0.90 6.77
CA PHE A 67 9.82 0.04 5.73
C PHE A 67 9.35 -1.40 5.86
N PHE A 68 9.09 -2.04 4.72
CA PHE A 68 8.89 -3.48 4.65
C PHE A 68 9.15 -4.00 3.24
N THR A 69 9.49 -5.29 3.10
CA THR A 69 9.69 -5.92 1.79
C THR A 69 8.54 -6.85 1.45
N LEU A 70 8.09 -6.79 0.21
CA LEU A 70 6.98 -7.58 -0.32
C LEU A 70 7.42 -8.37 -1.56
N PRO A 71 7.16 -9.70 -1.61
CA PRO A 71 7.50 -10.51 -2.76
C PRO A 71 6.47 -10.37 -3.88
N VAL A 72 6.94 -10.25 -5.11
CA VAL A 72 6.12 -10.37 -6.32
C VAL A 72 6.50 -11.66 -7.02
N GLN A 73 5.56 -12.61 -7.05
CA GLN A 73 5.78 -13.94 -7.63
C GLN A 73 5.75 -13.91 -9.16
N ARG A 74 6.57 -14.77 -9.76
CA ARG A 74 6.63 -15.04 -11.20
C ARG A 74 6.81 -16.54 -11.42
N ASP A 75 6.56 -17.02 -12.62
CA ASP A 75 6.70 -18.45 -12.98
C ASP A 75 8.12 -18.98 -12.73
N SER A 76 9.13 -18.13 -12.93
CA SER A 76 10.55 -18.47 -12.77
C SER A 76 11.17 -18.01 -11.45
N GLY A 77 10.36 -17.58 -10.47
CA GLY A 77 10.87 -17.10 -9.18
C GLY A 77 10.09 -15.91 -8.64
N HIS A 78 10.78 -14.98 -8.03
CA HIS A 78 10.17 -13.76 -7.47
C HIS A 78 11.16 -12.60 -7.51
N PHE A 79 10.65 -11.39 -7.38
CA PHE A 79 11.45 -10.22 -7.06
C PHE A 79 10.84 -9.47 -5.86
N MET A 80 11.64 -8.63 -5.22
CA MET A 80 11.23 -7.94 -4.00
C MET A 80 10.96 -6.46 -4.29
N LEU A 81 9.86 -5.96 -3.73
CA LEU A 81 9.60 -4.54 -3.63
C LEU A 81 9.87 -4.08 -2.20
N LEU A 82 10.61 -2.99 -2.05
CA LEU A 82 10.71 -2.26 -0.79
C LEU A 82 9.55 -1.29 -0.70
N SER A 83 8.69 -1.47 0.29
CA SER A 83 7.62 -0.53 0.63
C SER A 83 8.13 0.48 1.64
N GLN A 84 7.91 1.77 1.37
CA GLN A 84 8.20 2.88 2.27
C GLN A 84 6.94 3.69 2.50
N PHE A 85 6.57 3.88 3.78
CA PHE A 85 5.42 4.71 4.16
C PHE A 85 5.84 6.17 4.34
N GLN A 86 5.09 7.07 3.71
CA GLN A 86 5.24 8.52 3.86
C GLN A 86 3.85 9.16 3.92
N ASP A 87 3.56 9.88 4.99
CA ASP A 87 2.27 10.51 5.26
C ASP A 87 1.10 9.50 5.25
N ARG A 88 0.47 9.30 4.11
CA ARG A 88 -0.63 8.35 3.90
C ARG A 88 -0.41 7.46 2.67
N ASN A 89 0.84 7.37 2.23
CA ASN A 89 1.22 6.67 1.02
C ASN A 89 2.25 5.58 1.32
N TRP A 90 2.06 4.40 0.73
CA TRP A 90 3.09 3.37 0.63
C TRP A 90 3.68 3.41 -0.78
N LEU A 91 4.95 3.73 -0.88
CA LEU A 91 5.72 3.73 -2.13
C LEU A 91 6.46 2.40 -2.23
N MET A 92 6.21 1.63 -3.28
CA MET A 92 6.82 0.31 -3.47
C MET A 92 7.80 0.37 -4.64
N THR A 93 9.08 0.29 -4.33
CA THR A 93 10.19 0.42 -5.25
C THR A 93 10.89 -0.93 -5.44
N TYR A 94 11.37 -1.24 -6.63
CA TYR A 94 12.20 -2.44 -6.84
C TYR A 94 13.42 -2.41 -5.93
N LEU A 95 13.60 -3.45 -5.11
CA LEU A 95 14.61 -3.46 -4.05
C LEU A 95 16.03 -3.27 -4.59
N GLU A 96 16.36 -3.84 -5.75
CA GLU A 96 17.70 -3.70 -6.32
C GLU A 96 17.95 -2.31 -6.88
N ASP A 97 16.94 -1.63 -7.41
CA ASP A 97 17.05 -0.23 -7.81
C ASP A 97 17.28 0.67 -6.61
N TYR A 98 16.54 0.44 -5.52
CA TYR A 98 16.72 1.16 -4.26
C TYR A 98 18.11 0.93 -3.66
N ARG A 99 18.63 -0.29 -3.70
CA ARG A 99 19.99 -0.61 -3.23
C ARG A 99 21.08 0.08 -4.04
N ARG A 100 20.85 0.22 -5.35
CA ARG A 100 21.80 0.86 -6.26
C ARG A 100 21.85 2.36 -6.07
N ASP A 101 20.70 3.02 -6.05
CA ASP A 101 20.56 4.47 -5.85
C ASP A 101 19.19 4.81 -5.26
N PRO A 102 19.09 4.93 -3.92
CA PRO A 102 17.83 5.26 -3.25
C PRO A 102 17.22 6.60 -3.70
N ALA A 103 18.04 7.55 -4.15
CA ALA A 103 17.57 8.89 -4.50
C ALA A 103 16.90 8.94 -5.88
N SER A 104 17.25 8.04 -6.78
CA SER A 104 16.72 7.99 -8.15
C SER A 104 15.79 6.79 -8.40
N ALA A 105 15.63 5.89 -7.44
CA ALA A 105 14.79 4.71 -7.58
C ALA A 105 13.29 5.08 -7.61
N LEU A 106 12.65 4.86 -8.76
CA LEU A 106 11.22 5.18 -8.95
C LEU A 106 10.31 4.08 -8.38
N PRO A 107 9.14 4.43 -7.84
CA PRO A 107 8.19 3.42 -7.40
C PRO A 107 7.60 2.64 -8.59
N TYR A 108 7.40 1.35 -8.40
CA TYR A 108 6.70 0.47 -9.33
C TYR A 108 5.20 0.44 -9.07
N LEU A 109 4.83 0.64 -7.81
CA LEU A 109 3.45 0.73 -7.35
C LEU A 109 3.37 1.72 -6.18
N THR A 110 2.27 2.45 -6.09
CA THR A 110 1.95 3.26 -4.91
C THR A 110 0.59 2.85 -4.34
N VAL A 111 0.43 2.95 -3.03
CA VAL A 111 -0.87 2.82 -2.36
C VAL A 111 -1.14 4.10 -1.60
N THR A 112 -2.25 4.76 -1.91
CA THR A 112 -2.69 5.99 -1.26
C THR A 112 -3.94 5.75 -0.44
N ALA A 113 -3.98 6.26 0.79
CA ALA A 113 -5.16 6.24 1.64
C ALA A 113 -5.90 7.58 1.60
N TYR A 114 -7.23 7.51 1.55
CA TYR A 114 -8.15 8.64 1.55
C TYR A 114 -9.07 8.55 2.77
N PRO A 115 -8.72 9.22 3.88
CA PRO A 115 -9.45 9.12 5.15
C PRO A 115 -10.64 10.09 5.25
N GLU A 116 -10.99 10.81 4.20
CA GLU A 116 -12.00 11.87 4.20
C GLU A 116 -13.38 11.39 4.66
N LEU A 117 -13.68 10.10 4.50
CA LEU A 117 -14.94 9.49 4.93
C LEU A 117 -14.83 8.72 6.26
N ALA A 118 -13.65 8.75 6.92
CA ALA A 118 -13.42 7.97 8.14
C ALA A 118 -14.38 8.34 9.27
N LEU A 119 -14.60 9.63 9.52
CA LEU A 119 -15.48 10.09 10.60
C LEU A 119 -16.98 9.95 10.27
N SER A 120 -17.36 10.22 9.04
CA SER A 120 -18.77 10.23 8.64
C SER A 120 -19.33 8.86 8.26
N LYS A 121 -18.46 7.98 7.73
CA LYS A 121 -18.84 6.67 7.19
C LYS A 121 -18.14 5.49 7.85
N GLY A 122 -17.15 5.74 8.71
CA GLY A 122 -16.39 4.69 9.39
C GLY A 122 -15.46 3.92 8.47
N LEU A 123 -15.16 4.44 7.27
CA LEU A 123 -14.34 3.75 6.29
C LEU A 123 -13.28 4.67 5.66
N VAL A 124 -12.18 4.08 5.23
CA VAL A 124 -11.08 4.74 4.49
C VAL A 124 -10.92 4.06 3.15
N LEU A 125 -10.85 4.86 2.10
CA LEU A 125 -10.65 4.38 0.73
C LEU A 125 -9.15 4.19 0.48
N LEU A 126 -8.78 3.06 -0.10
CA LEU A 126 -7.41 2.77 -0.54
C LEU A 126 -7.37 2.67 -2.05
N ARG A 127 -6.35 3.24 -2.65
CA ARG A 127 -6.08 3.14 -4.09
C ARG A 127 -4.63 2.77 -4.33
N SER A 128 -4.40 1.78 -5.19
CA SER A 128 -3.08 1.52 -5.75
C SER A 128 -2.99 2.05 -7.18
N ASP A 129 -1.88 2.69 -7.50
CA ASP A 129 -1.52 3.12 -8.86
C ASP A 129 -0.29 2.34 -9.34
N ILE A 130 -0.42 1.69 -10.50
CA ILE A 130 0.67 0.95 -11.14
C ILE A 130 1.53 1.94 -11.91
N CYS A 131 2.76 2.16 -11.44
CA CYS A 131 3.71 3.09 -12.05
C CYS A 131 4.59 2.39 -13.10
N ALA A 132 4.80 1.07 -12.98
CA ALA A 132 5.58 0.25 -13.91
C ALA A 132 4.72 -0.86 -14.55
N PRO A 133 3.81 -0.53 -15.50
CA PRO A 133 2.85 -1.50 -16.04
C PRO A 133 3.48 -2.60 -16.92
N ALA A 134 4.71 -2.43 -17.36
CA ALA A 134 5.47 -3.49 -18.01
C ALA A 134 5.94 -4.59 -17.05
N THR A 135 5.97 -4.30 -15.73
CA THR A 135 6.50 -5.19 -14.70
C THR A 135 5.43 -5.60 -13.69
N ILE A 136 4.52 -4.69 -13.32
CA ILE A 136 3.45 -4.92 -12.33
C ILE A 136 2.11 -5.07 -13.05
N THR A 137 1.49 -6.23 -12.88
CA THR A 137 0.14 -6.50 -13.39
C THR A 137 -0.94 -6.00 -12.42
N LYS A 138 -2.20 -5.96 -12.89
CA LYS A 138 -3.35 -5.67 -11.99
C LYS A 138 -3.51 -6.71 -10.89
N ALA A 139 -3.22 -7.98 -11.18
CA ALA A 139 -3.26 -9.05 -10.18
C ALA A 139 -2.19 -8.83 -9.09
N ASP A 140 -0.97 -8.42 -9.49
CA ASP A 140 0.07 -8.04 -8.53
C ASP A 140 -0.37 -6.85 -7.67
N ALA A 141 -0.92 -5.81 -8.29
CA ALA A 141 -1.40 -4.62 -7.57
C ALA A 141 -2.49 -4.95 -6.56
N ALA A 142 -3.45 -5.79 -6.92
CA ALA A 142 -4.50 -6.26 -6.01
C ALA A 142 -3.92 -7.06 -4.84
N LYS A 143 -2.96 -7.94 -5.11
CA LYS A 143 -2.26 -8.73 -4.10
C LYS A 143 -1.45 -7.84 -3.16
N LEU A 144 -0.65 -6.91 -3.68
CA LEU A 144 0.17 -5.99 -2.90
C LEU A 144 -0.69 -5.06 -2.02
N LEU A 145 -1.83 -4.58 -2.54
CA LEU A 145 -2.78 -3.77 -1.77
C LEU A 145 -3.35 -4.56 -0.57
N ARG A 146 -3.72 -5.82 -0.79
CA ARG A 146 -4.17 -6.71 0.28
C ARG A 146 -3.04 -7.01 1.28
N GLN A 147 -1.83 -7.29 0.81
CA GLN A 147 -0.67 -7.54 1.67
C GLN A 147 -0.38 -6.36 2.60
N ILE A 148 -0.33 -5.12 2.08
CA ILE A 148 -0.14 -3.91 2.92
C ILE A 148 -1.23 -3.80 3.98
N SER A 149 -2.49 -3.98 3.60
CA SER A 149 -3.61 -3.92 4.56
C SER A 149 -3.49 -4.98 5.65
N THR A 150 -3.01 -6.17 5.30
CA THR A 150 -2.86 -7.28 6.24
C THR A 150 -1.64 -7.11 7.15
N VAL A 151 -0.46 -6.82 6.59
CA VAL A 151 0.77 -6.75 7.39
C VAL A 151 0.79 -5.59 8.39
N TYR A 152 0.07 -4.51 8.11
CA TYR A 152 -0.09 -3.40 9.05
C TYR A 152 -1.38 -3.48 9.87
N GLY A 153 -2.41 -4.19 9.39
CA GLY A 153 -3.72 -4.30 10.05
C GLY A 153 -3.83 -5.43 11.06
N ASP A 154 -3.19 -6.56 10.79
CA ASP A 154 -3.22 -7.76 11.64
C ASP A 154 -2.07 -7.77 12.66
N ASP A 155 -2.32 -8.23 13.88
CA ASP A 155 -1.33 -8.18 14.97
C ASP A 155 -0.20 -9.19 14.79
N LEU A 156 -0.52 -10.38 14.27
CA LEU A 156 0.49 -11.42 14.04
C LEU A 156 1.38 -11.08 12.84
N MET A 157 0.76 -10.57 11.78
CA MET A 157 1.50 -10.15 10.57
C MET A 157 2.36 -8.91 10.83
N TYR A 158 1.88 -7.98 11.66
CA TYR A 158 2.64 -6.78 12.02
C TYR A 158 3.96 -7.11 12.73
N LYS A 159 4.04 -8.24 13.43
CA LYS A 159 5.31 -8.66 14.03
C LYS A 159 6.44 -8.78 13.00
N LEU A 160 6.15 -9.23 11.79
CA LEU A 160 7.15 -9.30 10.71
C LEU A 160 7.66 -7.91 10.32
N VAL A 161 6.76 -6.94 10.20
CA VAL A 161 7.10 -5.55 9.90
C VAL A 161 7.92 -4.92 11.03
N PHE A 162 7.51 -5.17 12.28
CA PHE A 162 8.21 -4.68 13.46
C PHE A 162 9.64 -5.23 13.53
N ASP A 163 9.81 -6.54 13.38
CA ASP A 163 11.13 -7.17 13.41
C ASP A 163 12.02 -6.66 12.26
N PHE A 164 11.47 -6.47 11.06
CA PHE A 164 12.21 -5.88 9.95
C PHE A 164 12.81 -4.50 10.27
N ASN A 165 12.04 -3.64 10.96
CA ASN A 165 12.45 -2.26 11.24
C ASN A 165 13.24 -2.12 12.54
N LYS A 166 12.89 -2.88 13.59
CA LYS A 166 13.39 -2.68 14.95
C LYS A 166 14.30 -3.79 15.45
N ASN A 167 14.12 -5.01 14.96
CA ASN A 167 14.85 -6.20 15.39
C ASN A 167 15.43 -6.98 14.20
N PRO A 168 16.28 -6.38 13.35
CA PRO A 168 16.74 -7.02 12.12
C PRO A 168 17.49 -8.35 12.37
N ALA A 169 18.07 -8.53 13.56
CA ALA A 169 18.70 -9.81 13.96
C ALA A 169 17.68 -10.95 14.15
N SER A 170 16.43 -10.64 14.46
CA SER A 170 15.34 -11.60 14.63
C SER A 170 14.50 -11.78 13.36
N PHE A 171 14.70 -10.94 12.35
CA PHE A 171 13.94 -10.99 11.11
C PHE A 171 14.47 -12.10 10.20
N ASN A 172 13.57 -13.01 9.82
CA ASN A 172 13.86 -14.06 8.85
C ASN A 172 13.13 -13.75 7.53
N LEU A 173 13.93 -13.39 6.51
CA LEU A 173 13.39 -13.01 5.20
C LEU A 173 12.63 -14.16 4.53
N GLU A 174 13.14 -15.39 4.60
CA GLU A 174 12.50 -16.55 3.96
C GLU A 174 11.13 -16.83 4.57
N THR A 175 11.04 -16.85 5.90
CA THR A 175 9.76 -17.00 6.63
C THR A 175 8.79 -15.86 6.29
N ALA A 176 9.27 -14.62 6.25
CA ALA A 176 8.44 -13.46 5.89
C ALA A 176 7.92 -13.57 4.45
N MET A 177 8.77 -13.97 3.50
CA MET A 177 8.39 -14.15 2.10
C MET A 177 7.34 -15.26 1.93
N GLN A 178 7.50 -16.40 2.60
CA GLN A 178 6.53 -17.50 2.55
C GLN A 178 5.18 -17.07 3.15
N THR A 179 5.21 -16.43 4.32
CA THR A 179 4.01 -16.00 5.03
C THR A 179 3.25 -14.92 4.24
N VAL A 180 3.93 -13.86 3.84
CA VAL A 180 3.33 -12.75 3.10
C VAL A 180 3.00 -13.14 1.66
N GLY A 181 3.83 -13.97 1.04
CA GLY A 181 3.59 -14.50 -0.31
C GLY A 181 2.32 -15.36 -0.43
N ALA A 182 1.87 -15.96 0.66
CA ALA A 182 0.64 -16.75 0.72
C ALA A 182 -0.64 -15.90 0.85
N LEU A 183 -0.54 -14.60 1.20
CA LEU A 183 -1.66 -13.63 1.24
C LEU A 183 -2.08 -13.24 -0.18
#